data_0be12570fef51325d077315155f59cfe
#
_entry.id   0be12570fef51325d077315155f59cfe
#
_cell.length_a   1.000
_cell.length_b   1.000
_cell.length_c   1.000
_cell.angle_alpha   90.00
_cell.angle_beta   90.00
_cell.angle_gamma   90.00
#
_symmetry.space_group_name_H-M   'P 1'
#
loop_
_entity.id
_entity.type
_entity.pdbx_description
1 polymer ?
#
loop_
_entity_poly.entity_id
_entity_poly.type
_entity_poly.pdbx_seq_one_letter_code
_entity_poly.pdbx_strand_id
1 'polypeptide(L)'
;SHKDKTPVVGMIQWDSLINALVTGDTTAKTLSAFIKKHVQPDSNIYTDENASYNEIGKEYPRHVVDHSKNLYSYEDVTTNRIEACWTHFKRMILGAYRNVHTKKYLQKYVDEFIFRYNLRDINASDMFNCFLCCSDGRITHKEIKEAKWIELTENKQSLY
;
A
#
# COMPACT_ATOMS: atom_id res chain seq x y z
N SER A 1 -0.53 -14.37 -18.78
CA SER A 1 -0.19 -13.13 -19.49
C SER A 1 -0.01 -12.01 -18.47
N HIS A 2 1.02 -11.17 -18.62
CA HIS A 2 1.23 -9.99 -17.74
C HIS A 2 0.11 -8.94 -17.86
N LYS A 3 -0.69 -8.99 -18.90
CA LYS A 3 -1.76 -8.03 -19.22
C LYS A 3 -2.98 -8.09 -18.28
N ASP A 4 -3.12 -9.15 -17.49
CA ASP A 4 -4.30 -9.35 -16.64
C ASP A 4 -4.09 -9.04 -15.15
N LYS A 5 -2.88 -8.62 -14.78
CA LYS A 5 -2.56 -8.29 -13.37
C LYS A 5 -2.90 -6.84 -13.07
N THR A 6 -3.67 -6.61 -12.01
CA THR A 6 -3.94 -5.27 -11.51
C THR A 6 -2.77 -4.81 -10.64
N PRO A 7 -2.14 -3.67 -10.95
CA PRO A 7 -1.04 -3.15 -10.15
C PRO A 7 -1.53 -2.70 -8.77
N VAL A 8 -0.71 -2.98 -7.77
CA VAL A 8 -0.84 -2.42 -6.42
C VAL A 8 0.48 -1.76 -6.09
N VAL A 9 0.44 -0.46 -5.85
CA VAL A 9 1.59 0.33 -5.42
C VAL A 9 1.57 0.44 -3.92
N GLY A 10 2.71 0.30 -3.27
CA GLY A 10 2.82 0.43 -1.82
C GLY A 10 4.11 1.10 -1.40
N MET A 11 4.06 1.69 -0.22
CA MET A 11 5.20 2.24 0.48
C MET A 11 5.18 1.78 1.92
N ILE A 12 6.35 1.63 2.51
CA ILE A 12 6.51 1.28 3.92
C ILE A 12 7.43 2.31 4.56
N GLN A 13 7.00 2.84 5.70
CA GLN A 13 7.81 3.73 6.52
C GLN A 13 8.82 2.93 7.33
N TRP A 14 9.88 3.57 7.79
CA TRP A 14 10.90 2.93 8.63
C TRP A 14 10.30 2.27 9.87
N ASP A 15 9.32 2.91 10.51
CA ASP A 15 8.59 2.38 11.67
C ASP A 15 7.56 1.30 11.33
N SER A 16 7.64 0.79 10.12
CA SER A 16 6.84 -0.34 9.64
C SER A 16 5.35 -0.05 9.37
N LEU A 17 4.94 1.20 9.25
CA LEU A 17 3.62 1.53 8.72
C LEU A 17 3.61 1.37 7.20
N ILE A 18 2.61 0.68 6.68
CA ILE A 18 2.41 0.48 5.25
C ILE A 18 1.23 1.30 4.75
N ASN A 19 1.38 1.85 3.54
CA ASN A 19 0.27 2.37 2.76
C ASN A 19 0.31 1.77 1.35
N ALA A 20 -0.83 1.44 0.78
CA ALA A 20 -0.89 0.85 -0.55
C ALA A 20 -2.18 1.23 -1.28
N LEU A 21 -2.09 1.31 -2.61
CA LEU A 21 -3.17 1.71 -3.49
C LEU A 21 -3.22 0.81 -4.73
N VAL A 22 -4.42 0.38 -5.08
CA VAL A 22 -4.68 -0.24 -6.37
C VAL A 22 -4.70 0.83 -7.45
N THR A 23 -3.87 0.66 -8.46
CA THR A 23 -3.72 1.65 -9.55
C THR A 23 -4.14 1.05 -10.90
N GLY A 24 -4.43 1.92 -11.85
CA GLY A 24 -4.67 1.49 -13.22
C GLY A 24 -3.38 1.15 -13.97
N ASP A 25 -2.28 1.79 -13.58
CA ASP A 25 -0.95 1.66 -14.19
C ASP A 25 0.15 1.93 -13.16
N THR A 26 1.40 1.75 -13.59
CA THR A 26 2.61 2.04 -12.82
C THR A 26 3.49 3.09 -13.51
N THR A 27 2.86 4.06 -14.18
CA THR A 27 3.58 5.16 -14.82
C THR A 27 4.22 6.08 -13.78
N ALA A 28 5.26 6.79 -14.19
CA ALA A 28 5.95 7.77 -13.35
C ALA A 28 4.97 8.80 -12.76
N LYS A 29 3.97 9.24 -13.54
CA LYS A 29 2.94 10.17 -13.08
C LYS A 29 2.09 9.61 -11.95
N THR A 30 1.62 8.37 -12.09
CA THR A 30 0.80 7.69 -11.09
C THR A 30 1.59 7.47 -9.80
N LEU A 31 2.84 6.99 -9.91
CA LEU A 31 3.72 6.76 -8.76
C LEU A 31 4.05 8.07 -8.04
N SER A 32 4.41 9.11 -8.78
CA SER A 32 4.71 10.43 -8.20
C SER A 32 3.50 11.03 -7.48
N ALA A 33 2.31 10.93 -8.05
CA ALA A 33 1.08 11.42 -7.39
C ALA A 33 0.81 10.68 -6.07
N PHE A 34 0.99 9.36 -6.04
CA PHE A 34 0.82 8.56 -4.83
C PHE A 34 1.86 8.93 -3.76
N ILE A 35 3.13 9.05 -4.14
CA ILE A 35 4.21 9.43 -3.21
C ILE A 35 3.98 10.82 -2.65
N LYS A 36 3.72 11.82 -3.48
CA LYS A 36 3.47 13.22 -3.04
C LYS A 36 2.29 13.36 -2.09
N LYS A 37 1.28 12.51 -2.24
CA LYS A 37 0.10 12.54 -1.35
C LYS A 37 0.42 12.03 0.06
N HIS A 38 1.39 11.13 0.21
CA HIS A 38 1.58 10.37 1.45
C HIS A 38 2.96 10.56 2.09
N VAL A 39 3.92 11.11 1.37
CA VAL A 39 5.30 11.31 1.83
C VAL A 39 5.55 12.79 2.04
N GLN A 40 6.06 13.14 3.21
CA GLN A 40 6.43 14.53 3.51
C GLN A 40 7.57 15.00 2.61
N PRO A 41 7.60 16.28 2.23
CA PRO A 41 8.76 16.88 1.56
C PRO A 41 10.07 16.57 2.31
N ASP A 42 11.17 16.49 1.58
CA ASP A 42 12.52 16.22 2.11
C ASP A 42 12.74 14.83 2.73
N SER A 43 11.75 13.93 2.65
CA SER A 43 11.92 12.54 3.08
C SER A 43 12.83 11.77 2.12
N ASN A 44 13.71 10.93 2.65
CA ASN A 44 14.49 9.99 1.84
C ASN A 44 13.59 8.87 1.32
N ILE A 45 13.65 8.61 0.01
CA ILE A 45 12.89 7.55 -0.66
C ILE A 45 13.85 6.46 -1.13
N TYR A 46 13.56 5.23 -0.78
CA TYR A 46 14.30 4.04 -1.19
C TYR A 46 13.46 3.24 -2.16
N THR A 47 13.98 2.99 -3.35
CA THR A 47 13.27 2.26 -4.42
C THR A 47 14.20 1.24 -5.08
N ASP A 48 13.60 0.33 -5.84
CA ASP A 48 14.34 -0.45 -6.83
C ASP A 48 14.85 0.44 -7.99
N GLU A 49 15.51 -0.18 -8.96
CA GLU A 49 16.06 0.49 -10.15
C GLU A 49 15.04 0.88 -11.21
N ASN A 50 13.73 0.68 -10.98
CA ASN A 50 12.70 0.95 -11.96
C ASN A 50 12.69 2.43 -12.38
N ALA A 51 12.77 2.65 -13.71
CA ALA A 51 12.84 3.98 -14.30
C ALA A 51 11.61 4.87 -14.00
N SER A 52 10.46 4.28 -13.68
CA SER A 52 9.25 5.01 -13.31
C SER A 52 9.43 5.88 -12.06
N TYR A 53 10.44 5.62 -11.24
CA TYR A 53 10.77 6.44 -10.06
C TYR A 53 11.75 7.58 -10.36
N ASN A 54 12.27 7.71 -11.58
CA ASN A 54 13.27 8.75 -11.90
C ASN A 54 12.69 10.16 -11.78
N GLU A 55 11.41 10.33 -12.07
CA GLU A 55 10.76 11.64 -11.98
C GLU A 55 10.66 12.13 -10.54
N ILE A 56 10.26 11.24 -9.61
CA ILE A 56 10.15 11.59 -8.20
C ILE A 56 11.53 11.90 -7.57
N GLY A 57 12.59 11.29 -8.07
CA GLY A 57 13.96 11.56 -7.62
C GLY A 57 14.47 12.99 -7.91
N LYS A 58 13.74 13.78 -8.69
CA LYS A 58 14.03 15.22 -8.88
C LYS A 58 13.49 16.08 -7.73
N GLU A 59 12.52 15.59 -6.99
CA GLU A 59 11.82 16.31 -5.92
C GLU A 59 12.15 15.77 -4.53
N TYR A 60 12.54 14.49 -4.45
CA TYR A 60 12.89 13.82 -3.19
C TYR A 60 14.30 13.21 -3.27
N PRO A 61 15.07 13.22 -2.18
CA PRO A 61 16.29 12.44 -2.09
C PRO A 61 15.98 10.95 -2.33
N ARG A 62 16.37 10.42 -3.49
CA ARG A 62 16.10 9.04 -3.88
C ARG A 62 17.36 8.19 -3.81
N HIS A 63 17.27 7.09 -3.10
CA HIS A 63 18.30 6.07 -3.00
C HIS A 63 17.83 4.81 -3.74
N VAL A 64 18.65 4.32 -4.67
CA VAL A 64 18.33 3.13 -5.47
C VAL A 64 19.01 1.93 -4.86
N VAL A 65 18.22 0.90 -4.54
CA VAL A 65 18.71 -0.40 -4.08
C VAL A 65 18.83 -1.31 -5.30
N ASP A 66 20.06 -1.68 -5.65
CA ASP A 66 20.38 -2.51 -6.81
C ASP A 66 20.59 -3.96 -6.38
N HIS A 67 19.59 -4.79 -6.62
CA HIS A 67 19.63 -6.22 -6.30
C HIS A 67 20.63 -7.01 -7.15
N SER A 68 20.99 -6.52 -8.35
CA SER A 68 21.92 -7.22 -9.26
C SER A 68 23.35 -7.17 -8.79
N LYS A 69 23.71 -6.18 -7.97
CA LYS A 69 25.07 -5.97 -7.42
C LYS A 69 25.25 -6.53 -6.03
N ASN A 70 24.33 -7.35 -5.51
CA ASN A 70 24.29 -7.77 -4.11
C ASN A 70 24.25 -6.59 -3.11
N LEU A 71 23.90 -5.40 -3.58
CA LEU A 71 23.61 -4.25 -2.73
C LEU A 71 22.17 -4.34 -2.27
N TYR A 72 21.93 -5.21 -1.28
CA TYR A 72 20.60 -5.43 -0.70
C TYR A 72 20.16 -4.30 0.23
N SER A 73 21.10 -3.39 0.55
CA SER A 73 20.84 -2.28 1.44
C SER A 73 21.67 -1.06 1.06
N TYR A 74 21.14 0.10 1.34
CA TYR A 74 21.85 1.37 1.40
C TYR A 74 21.80 1.85 2.84
N GLU A 75 22.95 1.95 3.52
CA GLU A 75 23.03 2.32 4.95
C GLU A 75 22.07 1.49 5.83
N ASP A 76 22.05 0.15 5.66
CA ASP A 76 21.16 -0.80 6.35
C ASP A 76 19.67 -0.73 5.96
N VAL A 77 19.27 0.14 5.02
CA VAL A 77 17.92 0.19 4.48
C VAL A 77 17.77 -0.77 3.31
N THR A 78 16.80 -1.64 3.36
CA THR A 78 16.52 -2.65 2.31
C THR A 78 15.12 -2.55 1.79
N THR A 79 14.89 -2.97 0.52
CA THR A 79 13.55 -3.17 -0.03
C THR A 79 12.88 -4.46 0.49
N ASN A 80 13.61 -5.29 1.23
CA ASN A 80 13.13 -6.58 1.74
C ASN A 80 11.86 -6.44 2.60
N ARG A 81 11.70 -5.33 3.32
CA ARG A 81 10.50 -5.09 4.16
C ARG A 81 9.23 -5.00 3.32
N ILE A 82 9.24 -4.22 2.24
CA ILE A 82 8.08 -4.10 1.37
C ILE A 82 7.83 -5.40 0.60
N GLU A 83 8.87 -6.13 0.23
CA GLU A 83 8.75 -7.44 -0.40
C GLU A 83 8.14 -8.48 0.55
N ALA A 84 8.54 -8.48 1.82
CA ALA A 84 7.92 -9.30 2.85
C ALA A 84 6.42 -8.95 3.02
N CYS A 85 6.07 -7.67 3.04
CA CYS A 85 4.68 -7.22 3.08
C CYS A 85 3.87 -7.77 1.90
N TRP A 86 4.41 -7.72 0.68
CA TRP A 86 3.75 -8.30 -0.50
C TRP A 86 3.60 -9.81 -0.40
N THR A 87 4.53 -10.49 0.22
CA THR A 87 4.42 -11.93 0.48
C THR A 87 3.29 -12.22 1.45
N HIS A 88 3.16 -11.46 2.54
CA HIS A 88 2.05 -11.58 3.49
C HIS A 88 0.70 -11.25 2.84
N PHE A 89 0.63 -10.18 2.04
CA PHE A 89 -0.57 -9.84 1.30
C PHE A 89 -1.01 -10.96 0.35
N LYS A 90 -0.08 -11.52 -0.43
CA LYS A 90 -0.37 -12.65 -1.32
C LYS A 90 -0.88 -13.87 -0.54
N ARG A 91 -0.29 -14.19 0.61
CA ARG A 91 -0.75 -15.29 1.47
C ARG A 91 -2.15 -15.04 2.00
N MET A 92 -2.48 -13.81 2.39
CA MET A 92 -3.85 -13.45 2.82
C MET A 92 -4.85 -13.65 1.67
N ILE A 93 -4.55 -13.15 0.47
CA ILE A 93 -5.43 -13.28 -0.70
C ILE A 93 -5.64 -14.75 -1.08
N LEU A 94 -4.57 -15.54 -1.17
CA LEU A 94 -4.64 -16.94 -1.60
C LEU A 94 -5.16 -17.88 -0.51
N GLY A 95 -4.87 -17.59 0.75
CA GLY A 95 -5.25 -18.42 1.90
C GLY A 95 -6.65 -18.12 2.41
N ALA A 96 -6.87 -16.90 2.93
CA ALA A 96 -8.12 -16.53 3.59
C ALA A 96 -9.27 -16.31 2.58
N TYR A 97 -8.99 -15.64 1.46
CA TYR A 97 -10.02 -15.27 0.48
C TYR A 97 -10.09 -16.20 -0.73
N ARG A 98 -9.21 -17.18 -0.82
CA ARG A 98 -9.06 -18.17 -1.89
C ARG A 98 -8.94 -17.59 -3.30
N ASN A 99 -9.81 -16.64 -3.67
CA ASN A 99 -9.80 -16.01 -4.98
C ASN A 99 -10.45 -14.63 -4.94
N VAL A 100 -9.69 -13.59 -5.19
CA VAL A 100 -10.20 -12.25 -5.46
C VAL A 100 -10.34 -12.11 -6.97
N HIS A 101 -11.48 -12.54 -7.51
CA HIS A 101 -11.71 -12.59 -8.96
C HIS A 101 -12.01 -11.24 -9.60
N THR A 102 -12.32 -10.20 -8.81
CA THR A 102 -12.75 -8.92 -9.36
C THR A 102 -11.82 -7.79 -8.94
N LYS A 103 -11.26 -7.10 -9.93
CA LYS A 103 -10.51 -5.85 -9.74
C LYS A 103 -11.30 -4.83 -8.93
N LYS A 104 -12.64 -4.85 -9.06
CA LYS A 104 -13.57 -3.92 -8.43
C LYS A 104 -13.43 -3.83 -6.90
N TYR A 105 -13.12 -4.94 -6.24
CA TYR A 105 -13.04 -4.99 -4.77
C TYR A 105 -11.62 -5.13 -4.23
N LEU A 106 -10.62 -5.15 -5.12
CA LEU A 106 -9.24 -5.38 -4.71
C LEU A 106 -8.75 -4.36 -3.67
N GLN A 107 -9.15 -3.09 -3.81
CA GLN A 107 -8.76 -2.06 -2.84
C GLN A 107 -9.26 -2.37 -1.42
N LYS A 108 -10.44 -2.95 -1.25
CA LYS A 108 -10.93 -3.33 0.09
C LYS A 108 -10.06 -4.37 0.77
N TYR A 109 -9.55 -5.33 0.01
CA TYR A 109 -8.62 -6.33 0.54
C TYR A 109 -7.26 -5.71 0.86
N VAL A 110 -6.83 -4.75 0.04
CA VAL A 110 -5.62 -3.96 0.31
C VAL A 110 -5.80 -3.15 1.60
N ASP A 111 -6.94 -2.46 1.77
CA ASP A 111 -7.24 -1.66 2.96
C ASP A 111 -7.31 -2.54 4.22
N GLU A 112 -7.92 -3.71 4.15
CA GLU A 112 -7.94 -4.66 5.26
C GLU A 112 -6.53 -5.14 5.60
N PHE A 113 -5.72 -5.44 4.60
CA PHE A 113 -4.33 -5.84 4.81
C PHE A 113 -3.54 -4.72 5.50
N ILE A 114 -3.65 -3.47 5.02
CA ILE A 114 -3.01 -2.29 5.61
C ILE A 114 -3.41 -2.16 7.08
N PHE A 115 -4.72 -2.21 7.37
CA PHE A 115 -5.25 -2.12 8.72
C PHE A 115 -4.63 -3.19 9.64
N ARG A 116 -4.68 -4.46 9.24
CA ARG A 116 -4.13 -5.58 10.03
C ARG A 116 -2.62 -5.48 10.19
N TYR A 117 -1.91 -5.10 9.13
CA TYR A 117 -0.46 -5.00 9.15
C TYR A 117 0.02 -3.86 10.06
N ASN A 118 -0.63 -2.71 9.98
CA ASN A 118 -0.27 -1.54 10.78
C ASN A 118 -0.61 -1.72 12.29
N LEU A 119 -1.58 -2.56 12.60
CA LEU A 119 -1.99 -2.86 13.97
C LEU A 119 -1.49 -4.23 14.48
N ARG A 120 -0.51 -4.84 13.80
CA ARG A 120 -0.04 -6.21 14.13
C ARG A 120 0.60 -6.34 15.51
N ASP A 121 1.09 -5.24 16.07
CA ASP A 121 1.79 -5.20 17.37
C ASP A 121 0.85 -5.02 18.56
N ILE A 122 -0.45 -4.78 18.32
CA ILE A 122 -1.48 -4.73 19.36
C ILE A 122 -2.20 -6.08 19.49
N ASN A 123 -2.78 -6.32 20.64
CA ASN A 123 -3.54 -7.55 20.88
C ASN A 123 -4.86 -7.58 20.06
N ALA A 124 -5.41 -8.78 19.88
CA ALA A 124 -6.59 -8.99 19.05
C ALA A 124 -7.84 -8.25 19.55
N SER A 125 -7.99 -8.06 20.86
CA SER A 125 -9.13 -7.35 21.46
C SER A 125 -9.07 -5.86 21.11
N ASP A 126 -7.90 -5.24 21.23
CA ASP A 126 -7.72 -3.84 20.91
C ASP A 126 -7.82 -3.58 19.40
N MET A 127 -7.28 -4.49 18.58
CA MET A 127 -7.46 -4.45 17.13
C MET A 127 -8.95 -4.50 16.76
N PHE A 128 -9.73 -5.36 17.41
CA PHE A 128 -11.17 -5.46 17.19
C PHE A 128 -11.89 -4.18 17.62
N ASN A 129 -11.52 -3.59 18.75
CA ASN A 129 -12.08 -2.31 19.21
C ASN A 129 -11.74 -1.19 18.22
N CYS A 130 -10.51 -1.10 17.73
CA CYS A 130 -10.13 -0.15 16.67
C CYS A 130 -10.98 -0.34 15.41
N PHE A 131 -11.22 -1.60 15.01
CA PHE A 131 -12.08 -1.90 13.86
C PHE A 131 -13.51 -1.40 14.10
N LEU A 132 -14.09 -1.64 15.27
CA LEU A 132 -15.42 -1.15 15.63
C LEU A 132 -15.51 0.38 15.61
N CYS A 133 -14.50 1.07 16.18
CA CYS A 133 -14.43 2.53 16.17
C CYS A 133 -14.34 3.12 14.75
N CYS A 134 -13.76 2.38 13.81
CA CYS A 134 -13.68 2.78 12.39
C CYS A 134 -14.91 2.38 11.58
N SER A 135 -15.85 1.63 12.17
CA SER A 135 -17.06 1.14 11.49
C SER A 135 -18.20 2.14 11.66
N ASP A 136 -18.24 3.14 10.78
CA ASP A 136 -19.30 4.14 10.79
C ASP A 136 -20.41 3.77 9.80
N GLY A 137 -21.64 3.68 10.32
CA GLY A 137 -22.84 3.51 9.53
C GLY A 137 -23.11 2.08 9.03
N ARG A 138 -24.30 1.90 8.45
CA ARG A 138 -24.73 0.67 7.79
C ARG A 138 -24.48 0.75 6.30
N ILE A 139 -23.61 -0.11 5.78
CA ILE A 139 -23.40 -0.23 4.34
C ILE A 139 -24.36 -1.27 3.77
N THR A 140 -25.20 -0.88 2.84
CA THR A 140 -26.10 -1.80 2.11
C THR A 140 -25.38 -2.44 0.93
N HIS A 141 -25.88 -3.61 0.49
CA HIS A 141 -25.33 -4.29 -0.70
C HIS A 141 -25.43 -3.42 -1.97
N LYS A 142 -26.42 -2.52 -2.03
CA LYS A 142 -26.58 -1.56 -3.13
C LYS A 142 -25.43 -0.53 -3.12
N GLU A 143 -25.14 0.06 -1.97
CA GLU A 143 -24.04 1.01 -1.81
C GLU A 143 -22.70 0.37 -2.11
N ILE A 144 -22.49 -0.90 -1.73
CA ILE A 144 -21.28 -1.63 -2.08
C ILE A 144 -21.14 -1.79 -3.60
N LYS A 145 -22.22 -2.01 -4.32
CA LYS A 145 -22.22 -2.14 -5.77
C LYS A 145 -22.01 -0.80 -6.49
N GLU A 146 -22.58 0.27 -5.96
CA GLU A 146 -22.59 1.61 -6.55
C GLU A 146 -21.42 2.48 -6.10
N ALA A 147 -20.71 2.10 -5.02
CA ALA A 147 -19.59 2.87 -4.48
C ALA A 147 -18.53 3.14 -5.55
N LYS A 148 -18.42 4.38 -5.95
CA LYS A 148 -17.28 4.93 -6.66
C LYS A 148 -16.18 5.14 -5.62
N TRP A 149 -15.10 4.42 -5.75
CA TRP A 149 -14.00 4.24 -4.79
C TRP A 149 -13.18 5.49 -4.41
N ILE A 150 -13.53 6.66 -4.90
CA ILE A 150 -12.70 7.87 -4.84
C ILE A 150 -12.87 8.66 -3.54
N GLU A 151 -13.98 8.49 -2.81
CA GLU A 151 -14.34 9.41 -1.72
C GLU A 151 -14.03 8.96 -0.29
N LEU A 152 -13.73 7.67 -0.06
CA LEU A 152 -13.49 7.15 1.30
C LEU A 152 -12.09 7.44 1.87
N THR A 153 -11.16 7.92 1.04
CA THR A 153 -9.80 8.26 1.50
C THR A 153 -9.64 9.69 2.00
N GLU A 154 -10.60 10.60 1.73
CA GLU A 154 -10.47 12.01 2.11
C GLU A 154 -10.86 12.30 3.56
N ASN A 155 -11.70 11.46 4.18
CA ASN A 155 -12.17 11.69 5.56
C ASN A 155 -11.30 11.07 6.66
N LYS A 156 -10.21 10.37 6.34
CA LYS A 156 -9.33 9.72 7.35
C LYS A 156 -8.13 10.55 7.78
N GLN A 157 -8.02 11.81 7.38
CA GLN A 157 -6.89 12.68 7.77
C GLN A 157 -6.96 13.28 9.18
N SER A 158 -7.99 12.97 9.98
CA SER A 158 -8.16 13.56 11.32
C SER A 158 -7.88 12.62 12.50
N LEU A 159 -7.35 11.43 12.26
CA LEU A 159 -7.16 10.40 13.31
C LEU A 159 -5.71 9.95 13.52
N TYR A 160 -4.72 10.69 12.96
CA TYR A 160 -3.29 10.42 13.25
C TYR A 160 -2.57 11.72 13.59
#